data_ddc7fc0210decba0922dad6cfbf68196
#
_entry.id   ddc7fc0210decba0922dad6cfbf68196
#
_cell.length_a   1.000
_cell.length_b   1.000
_cell.length_c   1.000
_cell.angle_alpha   90.00
_cell.angle_beta   90.00
_cell.angle_gamma   90.00
#
_symmetry.space_group_name_H-M   'P 1'
#
loop_
_entity.id
_entity.type
_entity.pdbx_description
1 polymer ?
#
loop_
_entity_poly.entity_id
_entity_poly.type
_entity_poly.pdbx_seq_one_letter_code
_entity_poly.pdbx_strand_id
1 'polypeptide(L)'
;MRYWAWRVQAEDPLPPPDIQIFALYHDSAGEHALPDSVGLSTGLMVLAHVYADRAAQGENNVVLAHELLHTLGASDKYDAGTGQPRAPDGLGEPLRQPRYPQNIGEIMAGRIALGPEEATMPASLQEMRVGAITADEIGWR
;
A
#
# COMPACT_ATOMS: atom_id res chain seq x y z
N MET A 1 -4.52 9.13 -19.75
CA MET A 1 -3.77 9.48 -18.52
C MET A 1 -2.57 10.39 -18.77
N ARG A 2 -1.57 10.02 -19.57
CA ARG A 2 -0.37 10.85 -19.82
C ARG A 2 -0.68 12.29 -20.31
N TYR A 3 -1.75 12.49 -21.08
CA TYR A 3 -2.16 13.81 -21.59
C TYR A 3 -2.61 14.76 -20.47
N TRP A 4 -3.39 14.27 -19.50
CA TRP A 4 -3.85 15.09 -18.38
C TRP A 4 -2.70 15.43 -17.40
N ALA A 5 -1.83 14.48 -17.12
CA ALA A 5 -0.66 14.73 -16.29
C ALA A 5 0.27 15.78 -16.94
N TRP A 6 0.49 15.70 -18.25
CA TRP A 6 1.26 16.72 -18.99
C TRP A 6 0.60 18.10 -18.95
N ARG A 7 -0.73 18.17 -19.07
CA ARG A 7 -1.45 19.45 -19.02
C ARG A 7 -1.36 20.13 -17.66
N VAL A 8 -1.51 19.37 -16.58
CA VAL A 8 -1.33 19.88 -15.21
C VAL A 8 0.11 20.37 -15.01
N GLN A 9 1.10 19.61 -15.45
CA GLN A 9 2.52 20.00 -15.36
C GLN A 9 2.85 21.25 -16.19
N ALA A 10 2.18 21.45 -17.33
CA ALA A 10 2.41 22.61 -18.16
C ALA A 10 1.88 23.93 -17.54
N GLU A 11 0.95 23.83 -16.61
CA GLU A 11 0.36 24.96 -15.89
C GLU A 11 1.08 25.22 -14.54
N ASP A 12 1.94 24.27 -14.08
CA ASP A 12 2.67 24.36 -12.81
C ASP A 12 4.15 24.67 -13.08
N PRO A 13 4.71 25.73 -12.49
CA PRO A 13 6.13 26.08 -12.63
C PRO A 13 7.07 25.11 -11.87
N LEU A 14 6.55 24.09 -11.18
CA LEU A 14 7.35 23.09 -10.48
C LEU A 14 8.04 22.14 -11.47
N PRO A 15 9.22 21.60 -11.10
CA PRO A 15 9.87 20.57 -11.90
C PRO A 15 8.99 19.32 -12.00
N PRO A 16 9.11 18.51 -13.07
CA PRO A 16 8.33 17.29 -13.20
C PRO A 16 8.59 16.36 -11.99
N PRO A 17 7.55 15.72 -11.42
CA PRO A 17 7.71 14.83 -10.29
C PRO A 17 8.47 13.56 -10.70
N ASP A 18 9.29 13.03 -9.80
CA ASP A 18 9.97 11.76 -9.99
C ASP A 18 8.97 10.59 -9.98
N ILE A 19 7.96 10.65 -9.11
CA ILE A 19 6.90 9.64 -8.99
C ILE A 19 5.54 10.29 -9.22
N GLN A 20 4.68 9.64 -10.01
CA GLN A 20 3.32 10.10 -10.27
C GLN A 20 2.30 9.15 -9.64
N ILE A 21 1.40 9.70 -8.82
CA ILE A 21 0.31 8.94 -8.21
C ILE A 21 -1.01 9.41 -8.79
N PHE A 22 -1.74 8.49 -9.41
CA PHE A 22 -3.09 8.70 -9.91
C PHE A 22 -4.07 8.01 -8.96
N ALA A 23 -4.74 8.77 -8.10
CA ALA A 23 -5.78 8.27 -7.22
C ALA A 23 -7.14 8.36 -7.90
N LEU A 24 -7.81 7.22 -8.06
CA LEU A 24 -9.17 7.09 -8.58
C LEU A 24 -10.11 6.90 -7.39
N TYR A 25 -10.94 7.89 -7.15
CA TYR A 25 -11.87 7.90 -6.04
C TYR A 25 -13.18 7.20 -6.43
N HIS A 26 -13.61 6.27 -5.59
CA HIS A 26 -14.85 5.51 -5.74
C HIS A 26 -15.81 5.81 -4.59
N ASP A 27 -17.11 5.78 -4.89
CA ASP A 27 -18.13 5.91 -3.88
C ASP A 27 -18.11 4.70 -2.93
N SER A 28 -18.05 4.96 -1.62
CA SER A 28 -18.07 3.93 -0.58
C SER A 28 -19.46 3.29 -0.39
N ALA A 29 -20.52 3.91 -0.92
CA ALA A 29 -21.89 3.36 -0.88
C ALA A 29 -22.12 2.19 -1.86
N GLY A 30 -21.14 1.89 -2.75
CA GLY A 30 -21.20 0.75 -3.67
C GLY A 30 -20.85 -0.56 -2.94
N GLU A 31 -21.64 -1.61 -3.15
CA GLU A 31 -21.40 -2.96 -2.59
C GLU A 31 -20.23 -3.71 -3.26
N HIS A 32 -19.42 -3.05 -4.08
CA HIS A 32 -18.40 -3.70 -4.88
C HIS A 32 -17.01 -3.45 -4.28
N ALA A 33 -16.21 -4.52 -4.20
CA ALA A 33 -14.79 -4.39 -3.91
C ALA A 33 -14.12 -3.48 -4.95
N LEU A 34 -13.18 -2.65 -4.50
CA LEU A 34 -12.41 -1.81 -5.41
C LEU A 34 -11.58 -2.68 -6.37
N PRO A 35 -11.37 -2.20 -7.60
CA PRO A 35 -10.36 -2.81 -8.47
C PRO A 35 -8.97 -2.79 -7.82
N ASP A 36 -8.10 -3.69 -8.24
CA ASP A 36 -6.73 -3.73 -7.75
C ASP A 36 -5.98 -2.44 -8.08
N SER A 37 -5.28 -1.90 -7.11
CA SER A 37 -4.32 -0.82 -7.29
C SER A 37 -3.01 -1.38 -7.86
N VAL A 38 -2.21 -0.56 -8.52
CA VAL A 38 -0.96 -1.01 -9.16
C VAL A 38 0.12 0.07 -9.04
N GLY A 39 1.25 -0.31 -8.45
CA GLY A 39 2.50 0.46 -8.50
C GLY A 39 3.45 -0.11 -9.55
N LEU A 40 3.90 0.72 -10.48
CA LEU A 40 4.80 0.34 -11.57
C LEU A 40 6.19 0.94 -11.36
N SER A 41 7.19 0.10 -11.13
CA SER A 41 8.60 0.52 -11.04
C SER A 41 9.11 1.07 -12.40
N THR A 42 8.66 0.47 -13.51
CA THR A 42 8.95 0.98 -14.84
C THR A 42 8.11 2.22 -15.13
N GLY A 43 8.68 3.41 -14.94
CA GLY A 43 8.01 4.70 -15.15
C GLY A 43 7.56 5.40 -13.87
N LEU A 44 7.85 4.84 -12.70
CA LEU A 44 7.60 5.43 -11.38
C LEU A 44 6.16 5.96 -11.26
N MET A 45 5.19 5.09 -11.52
CA MET A 45 3.78 5.46 -11.62
C MET A 45 2.92 4.57 -10.71
N VAL A 46 1.98 5.18 -10.00
CA VAL A 46 0.96 4.50 -9.20
C VAL A 46 -0.41 4.78 -9.79
N LEU A 47 -1.22 3.75 -9.94
CA LEU A 47 -2.66 3.84 -10.15
C LEU A 47 -3.35 3.22 -8.92
N ALA A 48 -3.89 4.06 -8.05
CA ALA A 48 -4.55 3.62 -6.84
C ALA A 48 -6.06 3.81 -6.93
N HIS A 49 -6.80 2.78 -6.55
CA HIS A 49 -8.25 2.80 -6.36
C HIS A 49 -8.53 2.99 -4.87
N VAL A 50 -9.19 4.08 -4.52
CA VAL A 50 -9.43 4.51 -3.14
C VAL A 50 -10.88 4.97 -2.94
N TYR A 51 -11.37 4.94 -1.71
CA TYR A 51 -12.72 5.41 -1.40
C TYR A 51 -12.79 6.93 -1.25
N ALA A 52 -13.85 7.55 -1.79
CA ALA A 52 -14.16 8.97 -1.65
C ALA A 52 -14.85 9.28 -0.30
N ASP A 53 -14.35 8.70 0.78
CA ASP A 53 -14.91 8.84 2.12
C ASP A 53 -13.82 9.25 3.12
N ARG A 54 -14.15 10.21 4.00
CA ARG A 54 -13.25 10.64 5.07
C ARG A 54 -12.96 9.51 6.08
N ALA A 55 -13.92 8.64 6.33
CA ALA A 55 -13.73 7.51 7.23
C ALA A 55 -12.69 6.52 6.68
N ALA A 56 -12.62 6.35 5.37
CA ALA A 56 -11.65 5.48 4.70
C ALA A 56 -10.27 6.13 4.48
N GLN A 57 -10.07 7.39 4.86
CA GLN A 57 -8.81 8.10 4.57
C GLN A 57 -7.58 7.38 5.14
N GLY A 58 -7.69 6.77 6.32
CA GLY A 58 -6.59 6.03 6.95
C GLY A 58 -6.19 4.80 6.11
N GLU A 59 -7.17 4.01 5.71
CA GLU A 59 -6.98 2.83 4.85
C GLU A 59 -6.47 3.24 3.46
N ASN A 60 -7.04 4.28 2.85
CA ASN A 60 -6.57 4.83 1.59
C ASN A 60 -5.09 5.20 1.62
N ASN A 61 -4.62 5.80 2.73
CA ASN A 61 -3.22 6.16 2.89
C ASN A 61 -2.32 4.92 2.96
N VAL A 62 -2.79 3.82 3.54
CA VAL A 62 -2.06 2.54 3.55
C VAL A 62 -1.94 1.98 2.13
N VAL A 63 -3.02 1.96 1.36
CA VAL A 63 -2.99 1.54 -0.05
C VAL A 63 -2.03 2.40 -0.87
N LEU A 64 -2.12 3.73 -0.74
CA LEU A 64 -1.22 4.64 -1.46
C LEU A 64 0.25 4.42 -1.11
N ALA A 65 0.57 4.20 0.17
CA ALA A 65 1.94 3.93 0.61
C ALA A 65 2.44 2.57 0.12
N HIS A 66 1.61 1.54 0.14
CA HIS A 66 1.90 0.22 -0.40
C HIS A 66 2.27 0.31 -1.90
N GLU A 67 1.42 0.92 -2.70
CA GLU A 67 1.65 1.08 -4.14
C GLU A 67 2.86 1.97 -4.46
N LEU A 68 3.10 2.99 -3.64
CA LEU A 68 4.30 3.81 -3.76
C LEU A 68 5.57 2.97 -3.57
N LEU A 69 5.61 2.07 -2.59
CA LEU A 69 6.76 1.23 -2.31
C LEU A 69 7.02 0.22 -3.45
N HIS A 70 6.00 -0.23 -4.18
CA HIS A 70 6.19 -1.01 -5.40
C HIS A 70 6.98 -0.25 -6.47
N THR A 71 6.79 1.06 -6.60
CA THR A 71 7.60 1.86 -7.54
C THR A 71 9.08 1.89 -7.17
N LEU A 72 9.41 1.68 -5.90
CA LEU A 72 10.77 1.62 -5.38
C LEU A 72 11.36 0.21 -5.37
N GLY A 73 10.60 -0.80 -5.82
CA GLY A 73 11.06 -2.18 -5.95
C GLY A 73 10.60 -3.13 -4.85
N ALA A 74 9.76 -2.69 -3.91
CA ALA A 74 9.21 -3.57 -2.90
C ALA A 74 8.31 -4.65 -3.52
N SER A 75 8.37 -5.86 -3.00
CA SER A 75 7.52 -6.98 -3.39
C SER A 75 6.45 -7.25 -2.34
N ASP A 76 5.31 -7.82 -2.77
CA ASP A 76 4.23 -8.21 -1.87
C ASP A 76 4.65 -9.24 -0.83
N LYS A 77 4.21 -9.03 0.41
CA LYS A 77 4.46 -9.92 1.55
C LYS A 77 3.20 -10.64 2.03
N TYR A 78 2.20 -10.78 1.15
CA TYR A 78 0.99 -11.56 1.40
C TYR A 78 0.83 -12.69 0.37
N ASP A 79 -0.03 -13.63 0.67
CA ASP A 79 -0.43 -14.68 -0.27
C ASP A 79 -1.52 -14.13 -1.20
N ALA A 80 -1.27 -14.15 -2.51
CA ALA A 80 -2.19 -13.57 -3.50
C ALA A 80 -3.55 -14.30 -3.59
N GLY A 81 -3.63 -15.57 -3.19
CA GLY A 81 -4.88 -16.34 -3.22
C GLY A 81 -5.77 -16.07 -2.00
N THR A 82 -5.18 -15.76 -0.85
CA THR A 82 -5.90 -15.59 0.42
C THR A 82 -5.86 -14.17 0.96
N GLY A 83 -4.93 -13.32 0.49
CA GLY A 83 -4.68 -12.00 1.04
C GLY A 83 -4.06 -11.99 2.44
N GLN A 84 -3.58 -13.16 2.92
CA GLN A 84 -2.99 -13.29 4.24
C GLN A 84 -1.52 -12.90 4.27
N PRO A 85 -1.05 -12.14 5.30
CA PRO A 85 0.35 -11.84 5.48
C PRO A 85 1.21 -13.10 5.57
N ARG A 86 2.28 -13.19 4.77
CA ARG A 86 3.20 -14.32 4.78
C ARG A 86 4.22 -14.17 5.91
N ALA A 87 4.19 -15.10 6.85
CA ALA A 87 5.21 -15.13 7.93
C ALA A 87 6.55 -15.66 7.39
N PRO A 88 7.70 -15.13 7.87
CA PRO A 88 7.81 -14.03 8.84
C PRO A 88 7.75 -12.64 8.21
N ASP A 89 8.02 -12.51 6.90
CA ASP A 89 8.34 -11.26 6.21
C ASP A 89 7.14 -10.31 6.07
N GLY A 90 5.92 -10.86 6.03
CA GLY A 90 4.67 -10.10 6.03
C GLY A 90 4.14 -9.74 7.42
N LEU A 91 4.90 -10.05 8.49
CA LEU A 91 4.51 -9.69 9.84
C LEU A 91 5.16 -8.38 10.28
N GLY A 92 4.38 -7.50 10.88
CA GLY A 92 4.91 -6.26 11.45
C GLY A 92 5.82 -6.50 12.65
N GLU A 93 5.56 -7.56 13.41
CA GLU A 93 6.35 -7.98 14.60
C GLU A 93 6.81 -9.44 14.44
N PRO A 94 7.75 -9.75 13.51
CA PRO A 94 8.10 -11.15 13.17
C PRO A 94 8.69 -11.96 14.33
N LEU A 95 9.27 -11.29 15.34
CA LEU A 95 9.87 -11.92 16.52
C LEU A 95 8.92 -12.00 17.71
N ARG A 96 7.68 -11.54 17.57
CA ARG A 96 6.69 -11.54 18.65
C ARG A 96 6.39 -12.97 19.16
N GLN A 97 6.20 -13.10 20.47
CA GLN A 97 5.76 -14.33 21.13
C GLN A 97 4.61 -14.03 22.11
N PRO A 98 3.44 -14.63 21.99
CA PRO A 98 3.03 -15.50 20.88
C PRO A 98 3.00 -14.72 19.56
N ARG A 99 3.18 -15.42 18.43
CA ARG A 99 3.24 -14.79 17.09
C ARG A 99 1.99 -13.99 16.75
N TYR A 100 0.84 -14.44 17.18
CA TYR A 100 -0.46 -13.82 16.94
C TYR A 100 -1.20 -13.50 18.26
N PRO A 101 -2.08 -12.47 18.25
CA PRO A 101 -2.25 -11.48 17.20
C PRO A 101 -1.05 -10.53 17.09
N GLN A 102 -0.82 -9.98 15.89
CA GLN A 102 0.10 -8.87 15.68
C GLN A 102 -0.57 -7.56 16.10
N ASN A 103 0.20 -6.59 16.62
CA ASN A 103 -0.33 -5.24 16.91
C ASN A 103 -0.12 -4.27 15.74
N ILE A 104 0.87 -4.56 14.90
CA ILE A 104 1.31 -3.71 13.79
C ILE A 104 1.42 -4.61 12.54
N GLY A 105 1.02 -4.10 11.38
CA GLY A 105 1.18 -4.76 10.10
C GLY A 105 2.51 -4.41 9.42
N GLU A 106 2.94 -5.26 8.50
CA GLU A 106 3.98 -4.94 7.54
C GLU A 106 3.33 -4.30 6.31
N ILE A 107 3.88 -3.17 5.84
CA ILE A 107 3.25 -2.32 4.81
C ILE A 107 3.01 -3.07 3.49
N MET A 108 3.94 -3.93 3.06
CA MET A 108 3.81 -4.73 1.83
C MET A 108 2.96 -5.99 2.01
N ALA A 109 2.51 -6.28 3.23
CA ALA A 109 1.45 -7.24 3.49
C ALA A 109 0.06 -6.60 3.48
N GLY A 110 -0.04 -5.27 3.66
CA GLY A 110 -1.27 -4.50 3.59
C GLY A 110 -2.28 -4.77 4.70
N ARG A 111 -2.01 -5.72 5.59
CA ARG A 111 -2.92 -6.18 6.66
C ARG A 111 -2.17 -6.49 7.95
N ILE A 112 -2.91 -6.48 9.06
CA ILE A 112 -2.43 -6.90 10.38
C ILE A 112 -2.90 -8.33 10.63
N ALA A 113 -1.96 -9.26 10.82
CA ALA A 113 -2.27 -10.67 11.06
C ALA A 113 -2.81 -10.88 12.49
N LEU A 114 -4.05 -11.31 12.61
CA LEU A 114 -4.69 -11.66 13.89
C LEU A 114 -4.52 -13.15 14.23
N GLY A 115 -4.35 -13.97 13.21
CA GLY A 115 -4.16 -15.40 13.30
C GLY A 115 -3.46 -15.95 12.05
N PRO A 116 -3.25 -17.27 11.96
CA PRO A 116 -2.64 -17.89 10.78
C PRO A 116 -3.46 -17.69 9.50
N GLU A 117 -4.78 -17.60 9.61
CA GLU A 117 -5.74 -17.47 8.50
C GLU A 117 -6.66 -16.26 8.68
N GLU A 118 -6.32 -15.35 9.60
CA GLU A 118 -7.14 -14.19 9.92
C GLU A 118 -6.28 -12.93 9.92
N ALA A 119 -6.74 -11.90 9.20
CA ALA A 119 -6.11 -10.59 9.17
C ALA A 119 -7.15 -9.48 9.04
N THR A 120 -6.80 -8.29 9.49
CA THR A 120 -7.64 -7.10 9.41
C THR A 120 -6.95 -5.99 8.63
N MET A 121 -7.75 -5.10 8.03
CA MET A 121 -7.23 -3.85 7.46
C MET A 121 -6.77 -2.93 8.58
N PRO A 122 -5.62 -2.26 8.43
CA PRO A 122 -5.17 -1.24 9.37
C PRO A 122 -6.02 0.02 9.21
N ALA A 123 -6.35 0.68 10.31
CA ALA A 123 -7.12 1.92 10.29
C ALA A 123 -6.27 3.13 9.84
N SER A 124 -4.94 3.02 9.87
CA SER A 124 -4.02 4.09 9.45
C SER A 124 -2.60 3.59 9.27
N LEU A 125 -1.75 4.43 8.66
CA LEU A 125 -0.29 4.20 8.56
C LEU A 125 0.42 4.07 9.91
N GLN A 126 -0.17 4.56 11.01
CA GLN A 126 0.40 4.41 12.36
C GLN A 126 0.41 2.96 12.85
N GLU A 127 -0.46 2.13 12.28
CA GLU A 127 -0.54 0.70 12.55
C GLU A 127 0.33 -0.15 11.61
N MET A 128 1.13 0.51 10.78
CA MET A 128 1.98 -0.14 9.78
C MET A 128 3.46 0.19 9.99
N ARG A 129 4.32 -0.69 9.49
CA ARG A 129 5.77 -0.47 9.44
C ARG A 129 6.36 -1.02 8.16
N VAL A 130 7.50 -0.47 7.77
CA VAL A 130 8.36 -1.07 6.76
C VAL A 130 9.22 -2.14 7.44
N GLY A 131 9.05 -3.38 7.04
CA GLY A 131 9.83 -4.51 7.54
C GLY A 131 11.26 -4.50 7.02
N ALA A 132 12.11 -5.37 7.59
CA ALA A 132 13.53 -5.41 7.24
C ALA A 132 13.76 -5.76 5.76
N ILE A 133 13.03 -6.75 5.24
CA ILE A 133 13.15 -7.19 3.84
C ILE A 133 12.67 -6.08 2.90
N THR A 134 11.53 -5.47 3.18
CA THR A 134 11.02 -4.34 2.39
C THR A 134 12.01 -3.17 2.38
N ALA A 135 12.62 -2.85 3.54
CA ALA A 135 13.63 -1.80 3.64
C ALA A 135 14.89 -2.09 2.77
N ASP A 136 15.31 -3.36 2.72
CA ASP A 136 16.42 -3.78 1.86
C ASP A 136 16.04 -3.69 0.37
N GLU A 137 14.83 -4.12 -0.01
CA GLU A 137 14.33 -4.07 -1.39
C GLU A 137 14.26 -2.64 -1.95
N ILE A 138 13.87 -1.65 -1.14
CA ILE A 138 13.76 -0.24 -1.54
C ILE A 138 15.05 0.57 -1.31
N GLY A 139 16.13 -0.07 -0.88
CA GLY A 139 17.43 0.57 -0.69
C GLY A 139 17.54 1.47 0.55
N TRP A 140 16.75 1.23 1.61
CA TRP A 140 16.85 1.98 2.87
C TRP A 140 17.93 1.47 3.82
N ARG A 141 18.65 0.41 3.46
CA ARG A 141 19.76 -0.21 4.19
C ARG A 141 20.96 -0.43 3.30
#